data_bff534eb97be71687676a90e1a76ac48
#
_entry.id   bff534eb97be71687676a90e1a76ac48
#
_cell.length_a   1.000
_cell.length_b   1.000
_cell.length_c   1.000
_cell.angle_alpha   90.00
_cell.angle_beta   90.00
_cell.angle_gamma   90.00
#
_symmetry.space_group_name_H-M   'P 1'
#
loop_
_entity.id
_entity.type
_entity.pdbx_description
1 polymer ?
#
loop_
_entity_poly.entity_id
_entity_poly.type
_entity_poly.pdbx_seq_one_letter_code
_entity_poly.pdbx_strand_id
1 'polypeptide(L)'
;MHVRTRVAGAITAALLLSAATPTAFADAPATAAPGDLVTQSPTEFHPLPGQWTNTKAWHITYRSTTAKGGPNVVSGTVIVPNDGRTGPRPVVTYAVGTVGLDDSCAPSANFPYGTAVEATLINQVVQKGWAVAVTDYEGLGTPGEHTYTVGRAEGTAVLDAARAAERLGIPGVDANSAVGIMGYSQGGQAASWAAELHDSYAPDLLVKGTATGGVPADLMKVASSNDGGLGSGLIFMAAAGQNAAFPELKLDSYLNTAGKALVGYFRTNCVAIDTTVGSFKHITDLTVKDPLRQPDWQARLAESKLGTHRPDAPVYLYHGTIDELIPYSVGQQLRSDWCARDANVEWHALPLLGHIGGVTAGGVPAANWLAERFAGAAPHPNC
;
A
#
# COMPACT_ATOMS: atom_id res chain seq x y z
N MET A 1 -22.44 19.16 103.83
CA MET A 1 -21.79 17.86 103.42
C MET A 1 -22.38 17.43 102.12
N HIS A 2 -21.63 17.55 101.06
CA HIS A 2 -22.11 17.35 99.66
C HIS A 2 -21.70 15.97 99.16
N VAL A 3 -22.67 15.14 98.82
CA VAL A 3 -22.45 13.86 98.13
C VAL A 3 -22.59 14.09 96.67
N ARG A 4 -21.54 13.78 95.92
CA ARG A 4 -21.50 13.80 94.39
C ARG A 4 -21.78 12.40 93.87
N THR A 5 -22.91 12.28 93.21
CA THR A 5 -23.30 11.08 92.42
C THR A 5 -22.61 11.11 91.07
N ARG A 6 -21.89 10.04 90.69
CA ARG A 6 -21.32 9.85 89.36
C ARG A 6 -22.30 9.00 88.52
N VAL A 7 -22.73 9.57 87.40
CA VAL A 7 -23.46 8.84 86.34
C VAL A 7 -22.46 8.28 85.34
N ALA A 8 -22.50 6.96 85.12
CA ALA A 8 -21.76 6.30 84.11
C ALA A 8 -22.56 6.24 82.80
N GLY A 9 -22.10 6.90 81.78
CA GLY A 9 -22.69 6.81 80.43
C GLY A 9 -22.04 5.68 79.60
N ALA A 10 -22.86 4.75 79.16
CA ALA A 10 -22.45 3.73 78.17
C ALA A 10 -22.45 4.28 76.76
N ILE A 11 -21.31 4.21 76.10
CA ILE A 11 -21.17 4.56 74.67
C ILE A 11 -21.35 3.31 73.84
N THR A 12 -22.45 3.24 73.11
CA THR A 12 -22.70 2.19 72.11
C THR A 12 -22.02 2.61 70.78
N ALA A 13 -20.97 1.93 70.36
CA ALA A 13 -20.33 2.13 69.08
C ALA A 13 -21.12 1.37 68.00
N ALA A 14 -21.75 2.09 67.09
CA ALA A 14 -22.32 1.50 65.85
C ALA A 14 -21.27 1.38 64.81
N LEU A 15 -20.92 0.11 64.39
CA LEU A 15 -20.10 -0.17 63.25
C LEU A 15 -20.91 0.01 61.96
N LEU A 16 -20.60 1.06 61.21
CA LEU A 16 -21.06 1.22 59.81
C LEU A 16 -20.19 0.36 58.89
N LEU A 17 -20.71 -0.76 58.40
CA LEU A 17 -20.12 -1.50 57.26
C LEU A 17 -20.40 -0.69 55.99
N SER A 18 -19.39 -0.01 55.49
CA SER A 18 -19.39 0.55 54.13
C SER A 18 -19.22 -0.58 53.11
N ALA A 19 -20.30 -0.92 52.41
CA ALA A 19 -20.22 -1.79 51.26
C ALA A 19 -19.47 -1.04 50.13
N ALA A 20 -18.23 -1.42 49.85
CA ALA A 20 -17.48 -0.96 48.67
C ALA A 20 -18.15 -1.54 47.42
N THR A 21 -18.80 -0.69 46.64
CA THR A 21 -19.22 -1.04 45.28
C THR A 21 -17.98 -1.31 44.41
N PRO A 22 -17.92 -2.43 43.66
CA PRO A 22 -16.83 -2.63 42.73
C PRO A 22 -16.87 -1.52 41.68
N THR A 23 -15.83 -0.69 41.61
CA THR A 23 -15.60 0.22 40.51
C THR A 23 -15.40 -0.63 39.27
N ALA A 24 -16.35 -0.57 38.31
CA ALA A 24 -16.16 -1.09 36.98
C ALA A 24 -14.86 -0.48 36.42
N PHE A 25 -13.90 -1.30 36.12
CA PHE A 25 -12.73 -0.87 35.38
C PHE A 25 -13.26 -0.35 34.03
N ALA A 26 -13.11 0.96 33.81
CA ALA A 26 -13.30 1.52 32.47
C ALA A 26 -12.38 0.73 31.53
N ASP A 27 -12.96 0.15 30.47
CA ASP A 27 -12.19 -0.52 29.44
C ASP A 27 -11.06 0.43 29.02
N ALA A 28 -9.82 -0.07 29.05
CA ALA A 28 -8.68 0.66 28.52
C ALA A 28 -9.05 1.06 27.07
N PRO A 29 -8.77 2.30 26.62
CA PRO A 29 -9.09 2.70 25.27
C PRO A 29 -8.47 1.66 24.32
N ALA A 30 -9.28 1.10 23.42
CA ALA A 30 -8.84 0.11 22.46
C ALA A 30 -7.56 0.64 21.81
N THR A 31 -6.46 -0.11 21.90
CA THR A 31 -5.19 0.28 21.30
C THR A 31 -5.43 0.41 19.79
N ALA A 32 -5.16 1.58 19.23
CA ALA A 32 -5.37 1.85 17.82
C ALA A 32 -4.65 0.80 16.94
N ALA A 33 -5.41 0.14 16.10
CA ALA A 33 -4.95 -1.00 15.29
C ALA A 33 -4.70 -0.60 13.83
N PRO A 34 -3.89 -1.34 13.07
CA PRO A 34 -3.77 -1.17 11.62
C PRO A 34 -5.14 -1.17 10.93
N GLY A 35 -5.33 -0.27 9.97
CA GLY A 35 -6.60 -0.04 9.29
C GLY A 35 -7.62 0.82 10.06
N ASP A 36 -7.35 1.25 11.31
CA ASP A 36 -8.23 2.19 12.00
C ASP A 36 -8.19 3.56 11.33
N LEU A 37 -9.39 4.09 11.04
CA LEU A 37 -9.53 5.43 10.50
C LEU A 37 -9.05 6.48 11.50
N VAL A 38 -8.21 7.39 11.05
CA VAL A 38 -7.78 8.57 11.82
C VAL A 38 -8.64 9.77 11.45
N THR A 39 -8.84 9.99 10.13
CA THR A 39 -9.76 11.00 9.59
C THR A 39 -10.50 10.46 8.38
N GLN A 40 -11.67 11.04 8.11
CA GLN A 40 -12.41 10.83 6.87
C GLN A 40 -13.14 12.12 6.49
N SER A 41 -13.16 12.43 5.21
CA SER A 41 -13.90 13.56 4.67
C SER A 41 -14.41 13.25 3.26
N PRO A 42 -15.61 13.72 2.88
CA PRO A 42 -16.06 13.59 1.50
C PRO A 42 -15.07 14.25 0.53
N THR A 43 -14.87 13.62 -0.63
CA THR A 43 -14.08 14.13 -1.74
C THR A 43 -14.74 13.76 -3.06
N GLU A 44 -14.12 14.16 -4.17
CA GLU A 44 -14.60 13.84 -5.52
C GLU A 44 -13.64 12.86 -6.21
N PHE A 45 -14.17 12.10 -7.15
CA PHE A 45 -13.40 11.22 -8.01
C PHE A 45 -13.74 11.49 -9.47
N HIS A 46 -12.74 11.96 -10.21
CA HIS A 46 -12.82 12.19 -11.65
C HIS A 46 -11.76 11.35 -12.36
N PRO A 47 -12.14 10.46 -13.30
CA PRO A 47 -11.18 9.65 -14.05
C PRO A 47 -10.35 10.47 -15.06
N LEU A 48 -10.88 11.60 -15.51
CA LEU A 48 -10.22 12.58 -16.37
C LEU A 48 -10.71 13.99 -16.00
N PRO A 49 -9.95 15.06 -16.31
CA PRO A 49 -10.39 16.43 -16.10
C PRO A 49 -11.75 16.71 -16.77
N GLY A 50 -12.68 17.20 -15.95
CA GLY A 50 -14.05 17.51 -16.41
C GLY A 50 -14.96 16.31 -16.64
N GLN A 51 -14.51 15.10 -16.39
CA GLN A 51 -15.33 13.89 -16.51
C GLN A 51 -15.93 13.50 -15.15
N TRP A 52 -17.22 13.71 -14.99
CA TRP A 52 -17.98 13.36 -13.80
C TRP A 52 -18.37 11.88 -13.79
N THR A 53 -18.35 11.28 -12.60
CA THR A 53 -18.80 9.91 -12.37
C THR A 53 -19.92 9.89 -11.35
N ASN A 54 -20.79 8.87 -11.43
CA ASN A 54 -21.81 8.65 -10.41
C ASN A 54 -21.22 7.82 -9.26
N THR A 55 -20.30 8.45 -8.50
CA THR A 55 -19.61 7.82 -7.37
C THR A 55 -19.73 8.67 -6.12
N LYS A 56 -19.49 8.04 -4.98
CA LYS A 56 -19.17 8.71 -3.71
C LYS A 56 -17.72 8.40 -3.40
N ALA A 57 -16.99 9.38 -2.91
CA ALA A 57 -15.60 9.20 -2.54
C ALA A 57 -15.30 9.86 -1.19
N TRP A 58 -14.34 9.29 -0.46
CA TRP A 58 -13.84 9.82 0.81
C TRP A 58 -12.32 9.84 0.77
N HIS A 59 -11.76 10.99 1.07
CA HIS A 59 -10.36 11.08 1.48
C HIS A 59 -10.28 10.56 2.92
N ILE A 60 -9.38 9.62 3.15
CA ILE A 60 -9.17 9.00 4.46
C ILE A 60 -7.70 9.12 4.88
N THR A 61 -7.47 9.18 6.18
CA THR A 61 -6.19 8.79 6.75
C THR A 61 -6.43 7.62 7.70
N TYR A 62 -5.54 6.66 7.70
CA TYR A 62 -5.68 5.42 8.45
C TYR A 62 -4.35 4.96 9.04
N ARG A 63 -4.41 4.17 10.09
CA ARG A 63 -3.23 3.59 10.72
C ARG A 63 -2.68 2.45 9.89
N SER A 64 -1.35 2.41 9.79
CA SER A 64 -0.63 1.34 9.12
C SER A 64 0.68 1.04 9.86
N THR A 65 1.57 0.32 9.19
CA THR A 65 2.82 -0.17 9.78
C THR A 65 3.99 0.11 8.86
N THR A 66 5.03 0.74 9.38
CA THR A 66 6.28 1.02 8.67
C THR A 66 7.04 -0.26 8.30
N ALA A 67 8.03 -0.15 7.43
CA ALA A 67 8.94 -1.26 7.10
C ALA A 67 9.59 -1.91 8.34
N LYS A 68 9.87 -1.12 9.38
CA LYS A 68 10.48 -1.57 10.65
C LYS A 68 9.46 -2.10 11.67
N GLY A 69 8.17 -2.17 11.33
CA GLY A 69 7.11 -2.68 12.20
C GLY A 69 6.56 -1.66 13.21
N GLY A 70 6.97 -0.40 13.14
CA GLY A 70 6.41 0.68 13.96
C GLY A 70 5.09 1.21 13.37
N PRO A 71 4.24 1.86 14.18
CA PRO A 71 2.99 2.46 13.70
C PRO A 71 3.27 3.70 12.86
N ASN A 72 2.45 3.92 11.82
CA ASN A 72 2.40 5.15 11.04
C ASN A 72 0.95 5.52 10.69
N VAL A 73 0.79 6.61 9.95
CA VAL A 73 -0.49 7.05 9.38
C VAL A 73 -0.27 7.25 7.89
N VAL A 74 -1.18 6.70 7.10
CA VAL A 74 -1.16 6.75 5.63
C VAL A 74 -2.44 7.38 5.14
N SER A 75 -2.40 8.13 4.04
CA SER A 75 -3.59 8.66 3.38
C SER A 75 -4.05 7.79 2.22
N GLY A 76 -5.26 8.03 1.76
CA GLY A 76 -5.82 7.36 0.60
C GLY A 76 -7.23 7.82 0.28
N THR A 77 -7.85 7.17 -0.69
CA THR A 77 -9.21 7.45 -1.11
C THR A 77 -10.02 6.18 -1.21
N VAL A 78 -11.23 6.18 -0.66
CA VAL A 78 -12.23 5.12 -0.90
C VAL A 78 -13.28 5.63 -1.85
N ILE A 79 -13.53 4.89 -2.93
CA ILE A 79 -14.45 5.26 -4.02
C ILE A 79 -15.51 4.17 -4.16
N VAL A 80 -16.78 4.55 -4.23
CA VAL A 80 -17.90 3.60 -4.32
C VAL A 80 -18.90 4.07 -5.37
N PRO A 81 -19.46 3.18 -6.21
CA PRO A 81 -20.58 3.54 -7.08
C PRO A 81 -21.77 4.07 -6.29
N ASN A 82 -22.36 5.17 -6.72
CA ASN A 82 -23.60 5.70 -6.14
C ASN A 82 -24.81 5.06 -6.80
N ASP A 83 -24.92 3.74 -6.67
CA ASP A 83 -25.89 2.88 -7.34
C ASP A 83 -27.07 2.47 -6.44
N GLY A 84 -27.12 2.97 -5.22
CA GLY A 84 -28.15 2.66 -4.23
C GLY A 84 -28.06 1.26 -3.63
N ARG A 85 -27.04 0.46 -3.96
CA ARG A 85 -26.87 -0.89 -3.43
C ARG A 85 -26.55 -0.85 -1.93
N THR A 86 -27.30 -1.66 -1.16
CA THR A 86 -27.11 -1.83 0.29
C THR A 86 -26.66 -3.26 0.68
N GLY A 87 -26.75 -4.22 -0.26
CA GLY A 87 -26.30 -5.60 -0.07
C GLY A 87 -24.78 -5.72 -0.17
N PRO A 88 -24.22 -6.92 0.12
CA PRO A 88 -22.78 -7.17 0.16
C PRO A 88 -22.06 -6.69 -1.10
N ARG A 89 -20.95 -6.00 -0.91
CA ARG A 89 -20.12 -5.39 -1.97
C ARG A 89 -18.67 -5.81 -1.80
N PRO A 90 -18.03 -6.36 -2.83
CA PRO A 90 -16.58 -6.59 -2.80
C PRO A 90 -15.80 -5.29 -2.64
N VAL A 91 -14.64 -5.39 -1.99
CA VAL A 91 -13.64 -4.33 -1.88
C VAL A 91 -12.44 -4.70 -2.74
N VAL A 92 -11.98 -3.78 -3.59
CA VAL A 92 -10.68 -3.89 -4.24
C VAL A 92 -9.75 -2.87 -3.60
N THR A 93 -8.67 -3.33 -2.97
CA THR A 93 -7.58 -2.45 -2.60
C THR A 93 -6.66 -2.31 -3.80
N TYR A 94 -6.57 -1.07 -4.30
CA TYR A 94 -5.84 -0.76 -5.53
C TYR A 94 -4.54 -0.04 -5.19
N ALA A 95 -3.46 -0.68 -5.54
CA ALA A 95 -2.10 -0.19 -5.40
C ALA A 95 -1.68 0.51 -6.69
N VAL A 96 -1.50 1.83 -6.65
CA VAL A 96 -1.13 2.63 -7.83
C VAL A 96 0.34 2.45 -8.18
N GLY A 97 0.66 2.58 -9.48
CA GLY A 97 2.04 2.67 -9.95
C GLY A 97 2.73 3.96 -9.54
N THR A 98 3.96 4.15 -9.95
CA THR A 98 4.78 5.31 -9.59
C THR A 98 4.11 6.62 -9.99
N VAL A 99 3.94 7.53 -9.04
CA VAL A 99 3.37 8.87 -9.26
C VAL A 99 4.36 10.00 -8.99
N GLY A 100 5.42 9.77 -8.22
CA GLY A 100 6.44 10.74 -7.82
C GLY A 100 6.75 10.64 -6.33
N LEU A 101 7.61 11.53 -5.82
CA LEU A 101 7.97 11.56 -4.40
C LEU A 101 7.37 12.75 -3.64
N ASP A 102 6.80 13.74 -4.34
CA ASP A 102 6.16 14.91 -3.74
C ASP A 102 4.71 14.62 -3.33
N ASP A 103 4.27 15.16 -2.21
CA ASP A 103 2.90 15.00 -1.70
C ASP A 103 1.82 15.42 -2.71
N SER A 104 2.11 16.40 -3.57
CA SER A 104 1.20 16.84 -4.63
C SER A 104 0.92 15.77 -5.68
N CYS A 105 1.77 14.73 -5.75
CA CYS A 105 1.62 13.60 -6.67
C CYS A 105 0.67 12.53 -6.13
N ALA A 106 0.30 12.59 -4.85
CA ALA A 106 -0.56 11.61 -4.21
C ALA A 106 -1.87 11.43 -5.00
N PRO A 107 -2.32 10.17 -5.24
CA PRO A 107 -3.59 9.92 -5.90
C PRO A 107 -4.76 10.68 -5.27
N SER A 108 -4.83 10.73 -3.92
CA SER A 108 -5.89 11.43 -3.20
C SER A 108 -5.92 12.93 -3.45
N ALA A 109 -4.77 13.55 -3.70
CA ALA A 109 -4.67 14.97 -4.07
C ALA A 109 -5.12 15.23 -5.52
N ASN A 110 -5.03 14.23 -6.40
CA ASN A 110 -5.25 14.36 -7.84
C ASN A 110 -6.62 13.85 -8.32
N PHE A 111 -7.29 12.97 -7.58
CA PHE A 111 -8.62 12.47 -7.94
C PHE A 111 -9.67 13.58 -8.11
N PRO A 112 -9.74 14.61 -7.25
CA PRO A 112 -10.72 15.69 -7.42
C PRO A 112 -10.56 16.50 -8.71
N TYR A 113 -9.39 16.45 -9.32
CA TYR A 113 -9.07 17.18 -10.55
C TYR A 113 -9.06 16.29 -11.80
N GLY A 114 -9.16 14.95 -11.63
CA GLY A 114 -9.05 14.00 -12.73
C GLY A 114 -7.64 13.90 -13.32
N THR A 115 -6.62 14.22 -12.55
CA THR A 115 -5.22 14.23 -12.97
C THR A 115 -4.41 13.05 -12.43
N ALA A 116 -5.02 12.19 -11.61
CA ALA A 116 -4.36 10.99 -11.12
C ALA A 116 -4.07 10.00 -12.25
N VAL A 117 -2.84 9.50 -12.31
CA VAL A 117 -2.30 8.75 -13.47
C VAL A 117 -3.14 7.52 -13.82
N GLU A 118 -3.62 6.76 -12.84
CA GLU A 118 -4.38 5.51 -13.06
C GLU A 118 -5.90 5.68 -12.84
N ALA A 119 -6.41 6.90 -12.73
CA ALA A 119 -7.81 7.14 -12.42
C ALA A 119 -8.79 6.50 -13.43
N THR A 120 -8.42 6.41 -14.72
CA THR A 120 -9.24 5.72 -15.73
C THR A 120 -9.32 4.21 -15.51
N LEU A 121 -8.23 3.55 -15.11
CA LEU A 121 -8.19 2.12 -14.77
C LEU A 121 -8.98 1.86 -13.48
N ILE A 122 -8.78 2.70 -12.47
CA ILE A 122 -9.53 2.64 -11.21
C ILE A 122 -11.03 2.78 -11.48
N ASN A 123 -11.44 3.72 -12.36
CA ASN A 123 -12.84 3.86 -12.74
C ASN A 123 -13.41 2.59 -13.36
N GLN A 124 -12.66 1.87 -14.21
CA GLN A 124 -13.11 0.59 -14.77
C GLN A 124 -13.37 -0.46 -13.68
N VAL A 125 -12.57 -0.46 -12.61
CA VAL A 125 -12.77 -1.33 -11.45
C VAL A 125 -14.01 -0.90 -10.66
N VAL A 126 -14.21 0.40 -10.41
CA VAL A 126 -15.39 0.97 -9.75
C VAL A 126 -16.67 0.63 -10.53
N GLN A 127 -16.64 0.70 -11.87
CA GLN A 127 -17.80 0.38 -12.73
C GLN A 127 -18.25 -1.10 -12.67
N LYS A 128 -17.43 -2.00 -12.09
CA LYS A 128 -17.88 -3.37 -11.78
C LYS A 128 -18.83 -3.45 -10.58
N GLY A 129 -19.10 -2.33 -9.93
CA GLY A 129 -19.97 -2.26 -8.75
C GLY A 129 -19.23 -2.51 -7.43
N TRP A 130 -17.90 -2.45 -7.41
CA TRP A 130 -17.08 -2.69 -6.23
C TRP A 130 -16.73 -1.38 -5.50
N ALA A 131 -16.45 -1.47 -4.20
CA ALA A 131 -15.75 -0.41 -3.48
C ALA A 131 -14.26 -0.52 -3.81
N VAL A 132 -13.61 0.61 -4.05
CA VAL A 132 -12.18 0.65 -4.35
C VAL A 132 -11.48 1.52 -3.32
N ALA A 133 -10.54 0.93 -2.57
CA ALA A 133 -9.66 1.63 -1.64
C ALA A 133 -8.31 1.84 -2.32
N VAL A 134 -7.90 3.08 -2.49
CA VAL A 134 -6.63 3.46 -3.11
C VAL A 134 -5.75 4.08 -2.03
N THR A 135 -4.60 3.46 -1.77
CA THR A 135 -3.60 4.02 -0.83
C THR A 135 -2.70 5.03 -1.54
N ASP A 136 -2.28 6.08 -0.81
CA ASP A 136 -1.22 6.97 -1.28
C ASP A 136 0.19 6.45 -0.89
N TYR A 137 0.27 5.40 -0.04
CA TYR A 137 1.47 4.87 0.59
C TYR A 137 2.07 5.75 1.70
N GLU A 138 3.03 5.20 2.45
CA GLU A 138 3.73 5.90 3.52
C GLU A 138 4.53 7.10 2.99
N GLY A 139 4.33 8.28 3.62
CA GLY A 139 5.07 9.49 3.31
C GLY A 139 4.72 10.12 1.96
N LEU A 140 3.57 9.78 1.38
CA LEU A 140 2.99 10.46 0.23
C LEU A 140 1.59 10.97 0.62
N GLY A 141 1.37 12.29 0.57
CA GLY A 141 0.14 12.92 1.08
C GLY A 141 0.02 12.94 2.60
N THR A 142 1.05 12.52 3.31
CA THR A 142 1.18 12.56 4.78
C THR A 142 2.60 13.01 5.16
N PRO A 143 2.82 13.56 6.38
CA PRO A 143 4.13 14.02 6.78
C PRO A 143 5.20 12.94 6.71
N GLY A 144 6.33 13.25 6.12
CA GLY A 144 7.49 12.37 5.94
C GLY A 144 7.93 12.32 4.48
N GLU A 145 8.98 11.56 4.18
CA GLU A 145 9.38 11.27 2.80
C GLU A 145 8.72 9.97 2.34
N HIS A 146 8.29 9.91 1.08
CA HIS A 146 7.71 8.69 0.50
C HIS A 146 8.70 7.53 0.53
N THR A 147 8.29 6.41 1.15
CA THR A 147 9.07 5.16 1.20
C THR A 147 8.93 4.34 -0.09
N TYR A 148 9.17 5.01 -1.23
CA TYR A 148 9.01 4.44 -2.56
C TYR A 148 9.80 3.13 -2.72
N THR A 149 9.13 2.08 -3.22
CA THR A 149 9.67 0.71 -3.40
C THR A 149 10.15 -0.01 -2.14
N VAL A 150 9.73 0.46 -0.96
CA VAL A 150 9.96 -0.27 0.30
C VAL A 150 8.83 -1.28 0.50
N GLY A 151 9.02 -2.50 -0.01
CA GLY A 151 7.97 -3.46 -0.23
C GLY A 151 7.08 -3.75 0.98
N ARG A 152 7.66 -3.93 2.18
CA ARG A 152 6.87 -4.17 3.40
C ARG A 152 5.96 -2.98 3.76
N ALA A 153 6.47 -1.75 3.69
CA ALA A 153 5.67 -0.55 3.98
C ALA A 153 4.53 -0.37 2.97
N GLU A 154 4.81 -0.63 1.70
CA GLU A 154 3.78 -0.57 0.65
C GLU A 154 2.72 -1.66 0.82
N GLY A 155 3.14 -2.91 1.09
CA GLY A 155 2.22 -4.04 1.28
C GLY A 155 1.31 -3.88 2.49
N THR A 156 1.83 -3.38 3.63
CA THR A 156 1.00 -3.09 4.82
C THR A 156 0.01 -1.96 4.54
N ALA A 157 0.42 -0.88 3.85
CA ALA A 157 -0.47 0.21 3.48
C ALA A 157 -1.63 -0.26 2.59
N VAL A 158 -1.37 -1.17 1.64
CA VAL A 158 -2.40 -1.77 0.77
C VAL A 158 -3.42 -2.59 1.58
N LEU A 159 -2.96 -3.44 2.49
CA LEU A 159 -3.85 -4.25 3.34
C LEU A 159 -4.66 -3.40 4.30
N ASP A 160 -4.04 -2.40 4.89
CA ASP A 160 -4.71 -1.51 5.85
C ASP A 160 -5.69 -0.54 5.18
N ALA A 161 -5.50 -0.19 3.90
CA ALA A 161 -6.49 0.53 3.10
C ALA A 161 -7.78 -0.28 2.93
N ALA A 162 -7.68 -1.61 2.74
CA ALA A 162 -8.86 -2.49 2.69
C ALA A 162 -9.58 -2.52 4.04
N ARG A 163 -8.85 -2.68 5.16
CA ARG A 163 -9.42 -2.61 6.51
C ARG A 163 -10.11 -1.27 6.79
N ALA A 164 -9.49 -0.16 6.34
CA ALA A 164 -10.06 1.18 6.50
C ALA A 164 -11.36 1.33 5.71
N ALA A 165 -11.43 0.78 4.49
CA ALA A 165 -12.66 0.77 3.70
C ALA A 165 -13.78 -0.02 4.38
N GLU A 166 -13.50 -1.18 4.98
CA GLU A 166 -14.45 -1.99 5.74
C GLU A 166 -15.00 -1.26 6.98
N ARG A 167 -14.21 -0.35 7.57
CA ARG A 167 -14.55 0.44 8.76
C ARG A 167 -15.16 1.80 8.46
N LEU A 168 -15.28 2.19 7.18
CA LEU A 168 -15.75 3.52 6.77
C LEU A 168 -17.28 3.69 6.91
N GLY A 169 -18.03 2.62 7.18
CA GLY A 169 -19.49 2.66 7.32
C GLY A 169 -20.25 2.75 6.00
N ILE A 170 -19.65 2.26 4.92
CA ILE A 170 -20.30 2.18 3.60
C ILE A 170 -21.32 1.04 3.61
N PRO A 171 -22.59 1.28 3.17
CA PRO A 171 -23.58 0.21 3.09
C PRO A 171 -23.08 -0.97 2.22
N GLY A 172 -23.13 -2.18 2.80
CA GLY A 172 -22.69 -3.41 2.15
C GLY A 172 -21.19 -3.65 2.11
N VAL A 173 -20.40 -2.81 2.79
CA VAL A 173 -18.95 -3.00 2.98
C VAL A 173 -18.68 -3.14 4.48
N ASP A 174 -18.18 -4.28 4.87
CA ASP A 174 -17.84 -4.63 6.26
C ASP A 174 -16.76 -5.73 6.29
N ALA A 175 -16.41 -6.22 7.46
CA ALA A 175 -15.40 -7.28 7.67
C ALA A 175 -15.74 -8.64 6.99
N ASN A 176 -16.93 -8.80 6.41
CA ASN A 176 -17.30 -9.97 5.63
C ASN A 176 -17.19 -9.70 4.12
N SER A 177 -16.74 -8.54 3.71
CA SER A 177 -16.56 -8.20 2.30
C SER A 177 -15.48 -9.06 1.67
N ALA A 178 -15.74 -9.60 0.47
CA ALA A 178 -14.70 -10.23 -0.32
C ALA A 178 -13.69 -9.17 -0.76
N VAL A 179 -12.40 -9.39 -0.49
CA VAL A 179 -11.32 -8.46 -0.83
C VAL A 179 -10.54 -8.97 -2.04
N GLY A 180 -10.28 -8.10 -3.00
CA GLY A 180 -9.32 -8.29 -4.08
C GLY A 180 -8.18 -7.29 -3.96
N ILE A 181 -6.96 -7.70 -4.30
CA ILE A 181 -5.80 -6.84 -4.34
C ILE A 181 -5.41 -6.63 -5.79
N MET A 182 -5.15 -5.39 -6.21
CA MET A 182 -4.79 -5.10 -7.61
C MET A 182 -3.72 -4.03 -7.69
N GLY A 183 -2.75 -4.20 -8.62
CA GLY A 183 -1.72 -3.19 -8.87
C GLY A 183 -0.78 -3.51 -10.04
N TYR A 184 -0.06 -2.50 -10.52
CA TYR A 184 0.91 -2.62 -11.61
C TYR A 184 2.18 -1.80 -11.32
N SER A 185 3.35 -2.23 -11.79
CA SER A 185 4.62 -1.54 -11.60
C SER A 185 4.97 -1.41 -10.10
N GLN A 186 5.20 -0.21 -9.54
CA GLN A 186 5.27 -0.01 -8.09
C GLN A 186 4.04 -0.60 -7.41
N GLY A 187 2.83 -0.33 -7.92
CA GLY A 187 1.60 -0.93 -7.41
C GLY A 187 1.59 -2.45 -7.53
N GLY A 188 2.24 -3.00 -8.55
CA GLY A 188 2.46 -4.44 -8.69
C GLY A 188 3.37 -4.99 -7.57
N GLN A 189 4.42 -4.25 -7.19
CA GLN A 189 5.26 -4.60 -6.04
C GLN A 189 4.45 -4.55 -4.75
N ALA A 190 3.72 -3.47 -4.52
CA ALA A 190 2.89 -3.28 -3.34
C ALA A 190 1.80 -4.35 -3.20
N ALA A 191 1.08 -4.66 -4.29
CA ALA A 191 0.08 -5.72 -4.34
C ALA A 191 0.68 -7.10 -4.09
N SER A 192 1.86 -7.37 -4.63
CA SER A 192 2.60 -8.63 -4.42
C SER A 192 3.09 -8.77 -2.97
N TRP A 193 3.57 -7.69 -2.37
CA TRP A 193 3.93 -7.65 -0.96
C TRP A 193 2.71 -7.82 -0.05
N ALA A 194 1.58 -7.21 -0.39
CA ALA A 194 0.33 -7.43 0.31
C ALA A 194 -0.10 -8.90 0.25
N ALA A 195 0.05 -9.55 -0.91
CA ALA A 195 -0.25 -10.98 -1.05
C ALA A 195 0.68 -11.88 -0.21
N GLU A 196 1.97 -11.58 -0.14
CA GLU A 196 2.93 -12.34 0.70
C GLU A 196 2.73 -12.08 2.21
N LEU A 197 2.23 -10.91 2.60
CA LEU A 197 2.01 -10.52 3.99
C LEU A 197 0.63 -10.93 4.52
N HIS A 198 -0.35 -11.19 3.66
CA HIS A 198 -1.76 -11.36 4.03
C HIS A 198 -1.95 -12.33 5.18
N ASP A 199 -1.50 -13.57 5.05
CA ASP A 199 -1.70 -14.63 6.06
C ASP A 199 -1.13 -14.24 7.45
N SER A 200 -0.01 -13.55 7.49
CA SER A 200 0.70 -13.21 8.73
C SER A 200 0.32 -11.83 9.31
N TYR A 201 -0.08 -10.88 8.47
CA TYR A 201 -0.34 -9.50 8.87
C TYR A 201 -1.82 -9.13 8.88
N ALA A 202 -2.60 -9.65 7.95
CA ALA A 202 -4.01 -9.29 7.76
C ALA A 202 -4.93 -10.52 7.57
N PRO A 203 -4.84 -11.57 8.41
CA PRO A 203 -5.66 -12.78 8.27
C PRO A 203 -7.16 -12.53 8.50
N ASP A 204 -7.53 -11.35 8.98
CA ASP A 204 -8.90 -10.87 9.15
C ASP A 204 -9.58 -10.46 7.84
N LEU A 205 -8.81 -10.12 6.78
CA LEU A 205 -9.35 -9.79 5.47
C LEU A 205 -9.72 -11.05 4.67
N LEU A 206 -10.88 -11.06 4.02
CA LEU A 206 -11.31 -12.17 3.16
C LEU A 206 -10.74 -12.05 1.74
N VAL A 207 -9.42 -12.13 1.59
CA VAL A 207 -8.75 -11.99 0.29
C VAL A 207 -9.12 -13.16 -0.63
N LYS A 208 -9.73 -12.87 -1.77
CA LYS A 208 -10.15 -13.84 -2.80
C LYS A 208 -9.14 -14.01 -3.92
N GLY A 209 -8.25 -13.04 -4.08
CA GLY A 209 -7.18 -13.10 -5.08
C GLY A 209 -6.43 -11.80 -5.20
N THR A 210 -5.23 -11.89 -5.78
CA THR A 210 -4.36 -10.76 -6.11
C THR A 210 -4.10 -10.73 -7.60
N ALA A 211 -4.34 -9.59 -8.26
CA ALA A 211 -4.03 -9.37 -9.67
C ALA A 211 -2.90 -8.34 -9.77
N THR A 212 -1.73 -8.77 -10.21
CA THR A 212 -0.51 -7.98 -10.18
C THR A 212 0.29 -8.10 -11.46
N GLY A 213 0.91 -7.01 -11.94
CA GLY A 213 1.67 -7.05 -13.17
C GLY A 213 2.85 -6.08 -13.20
N GLY A 214 3.78 -6.29 -14.14
CA GLY A 214 4.98 -5.47 -14.30
C GLY A 214 5.78 -5.32 -13.00
N VAL A 215 5.89 -6.40 -12.22
CA VAL A 215 6.34 -6.38 -10.81
C VAL A 215 7.85 -6.23 -10.71
N PRO A 216 8.40 -5.16 -10.09
CA PRO A 216 9.83 -5.02 -9.81
C PRO A 216 10.25 -5.89 -8.60
N ALA A 217 10.13 -7.22 -8.76
CA ALA A 217 10.31 -8.19 -7.68
C ALA A 217 11.74 -8.28 -7.12
N ASP A 218 12.74 -7.80 -7.86
CA ASP A 218 14.15 -7.78 -7.46
C ASP A 218 14.77 -6.42 -7.84
N LEU A 219 14.79 -5.51 -6.88
CA LEU A 219 15.23 -4.12 -7.09
C LEU A 219 16.69 -4.04 -7.56
N MET A 220 17.56 -4.97 -7.15
CA MET A 220 18.95 -5.01 -7.61
C MET A 220 19.04 -5.28 -9.12
N LYS A 221 18.24 -6.24 -9.61
CA LYS A 221 18.19 -6.57 -11.06
C LYS A 221 17.57 -5.42 -11.85
N VAL A 222 16.47 -4.82 -11.33
CA VAL A 222 15.81 -3.69 -11.97
C VAL A 222 16.74 -2.49 -12.05
N ALA A 223 17.44 -2.13 -10.97
CA ALA A 223 18.40 -1.03 -10.96
C ALA A 223 19.57 -1.28 -11.95
N SER A 224 20.14 -2.49 -11.94
CA SER A 224 21.23 -2.83 -12.85
C SER A 224 20.82 -2.80 -14.33
N SER A 225 19.55 -3.15 -14.65
CA SER A 225 19.02 -3.11 -16.01
C SER A 225 18.72 -1.69 -16.49
N ASN A 226 18.38 -0.78 -15.58
CA ASN A 226 18.02 0.60 -15.89
C ASN A 226 19.20 1.58 -15.81
N ASP A 227 20.39 1.15 -15.37
CA ASP A 227 21.56 2.02 -15.26
C ASP A 227 21.96 2.57 -16.63
N GLY A 228 21.90 3.89 -16.79
CA GLY A 228 22.10 4.56 -18.08
C GLY A 228 20.94 4.42 -19.09
N GLY A 229 19.85 3.77 -18.69
CA GLY A 229 18.67 3.55 -19.53
C GLY A 229 17.55 4.58 -19.33
N LEU A 230 16.40 4.30 -19.95
CA LEU A 230 15.20 5.16 -19.85
C LEU A 230 14.69 5.26 -18.41
N GLY A 231 14.74 4.17 -17.65
CA GLY A 231 14.26 4.09 -16.27
C GLY A 231 15.28 4.49 -15.20
N SER A 232 16.42 5.09 -15.57
CA SER A 232 17.48 5.39 -14.60
C SER A 232 17.05 6.39 -13.51
N GLY A 233 16.11 7.31 -13.80
CA GLY A 233 15.51 8.18 -12.78
C GLY A 233 14.84 7.42 -11.65
N LEU A 234 14.16 6.31 -11.97
CA LEU A 234 13.48 5.45 -10.98
C LEU A 234 14.46 4.81 -9.99
N ILE A 235 15.73 4.57 -10.39
CA ILE A 235 16.78 4.06 -9.49
C ILE A 235 17.02 5.04 -8.34
N PHE A 236 17.14 6.33 -8.66
CA PHE A 236 17.41 7.37 -7.66
C PHE A 236 16.18 7.70 -6.81
N MET A 237 14.99 7.60 -7.39
CA MET A 237 13.73 7.69 -6.62
C MET A 237 13.65 6.51 -5.63
N ALA A 238 13.95 5.29 -6.05
CA ALA A 238 13.99 4.12 -5.18
C ALA A 238 15.06 4.26 -4.08
N ALA A 239 16.24 4.79 -4.42
CA ALA A 239 17.27 5.07 -3.42
C ALA A 239 16.80 6.10 -2.39
N ALA A 240 16.07 7.15 -2.79
CA ALA A 240 15.46 8.10 -1.86
C ALA A 240 14.43 7.44 -0.95
N GLY A 241 13.53 6.61 -1.50
CA GLY A 241 12.52 5.86 -0.74
C GLY A 241 13.14 4.88 0.25
N GLN A 242 14.16 4.13 -0.16
CA GLN A 242 14.90 3.24 0.74
C GLN A 242 15.58 4.02 1.87
N ASN A 243 16.17 5.18 1.57
CA ASN A 243 16.78 6.03 2.60
C ASN A 243 15.73 6.67 3.53
N ALA A 244 14.53 6.97 3.04
CA ALA A 244 13.42 7.47 3.87
C ALA A 244 13.03 6.43 4.94
N ALA A 245 12.88 5.16 4.55
CA ALA A 245 12.58 4.07 5.48
C ALA A 245 13.78 3.69 6.38
N PHE A 246 14.99 3.81 5.85
CA PHE A 246 16.24 3.37 6.48
C PHE A 246 17.31 4.49 6.47
N PRO A 247 17.16 5.54 7.31
CA PRO A 247 18.07 6.70 7.31
C PRO A 247 19.55 6.35 7.57
N GLU A 248 19.78 5.18 8.15
CA GLU A 248 21.13 4.62 8.35
C GLU A 248 21.88 4.36 7.04
N LEU A 249 21.19 4.27 5.88
CA LEU A 249 21.79 4.16 4.55
C LEU A 249 22.54 5.43 4.13
N LYS A 250 22.20 6.60 4.71
CA LYS A 250 22.92 7.88 4.51
C LYS A 250 23.11 8.20 3.02
N LEU A 251 22.05 8.14 2.21
CA LEU A 251 22.10 8.34 0.75
C LEU A 251 22.94 9.54 0.34
N ASP A 252 22.82 10.67 1.02
CA ASP A 252 23.57 11.91 0.71
C ASP A 252 25.09 11.73 0.76
N SER A 253 25.61 10.76 1.51
CA SER A 253 27.03 10.45 1.54
C SER A 253 27.54 9.69 0.31
N TYR A 254 26.62 9.12 -0.44
CA TYR A 254 26.91 8.40 -1.69
C TYR A 254 26.79 9.31 -2.91
N LEU A 255 25.98 10.36 -2.85
CA LEU A 255 25.71 11.27 -3.97
C LEU A 255 26.80 12.33 -4.13
N ASN A 256 27.21 12.59 -5.36
CA ASN A 256 27.97 13.79 -5.70
C ASN A 256 27.03 15.02 -5.79
N THR A 257 27.55 16.20 -6.13
CA THR A 257 26.76 17.43 -6.21
C THR A 257 25.59 17.33 -7.20
N ALA A 258 25.81 16.70 -8.37
CA ALA A 258 24.77 16.50 -9.36
C ALA A 258 23.70 15.50 -8.89
N GLY A 259 24.12 14.41 -8.24
CA GLY A 259 23.21 13.42 -7.66
C GLY A 259 22.34 14.01 -6.54
N LYS A 260 22.91 14.84 -5.66
CA LYS A 260 22.15 15.55 -4.62
C LYS A 260 21.12 16.51 -5.23
N ALA A 261 21.50 17.23 -6.27
CA ALA A 261 20.59 18.13 -6.97
C ALA A 261 19.44 17.36 -7.62
N LEU A 262 19.72 16.22 -8.29
CA LEU A 262 18.72 15.39 -8.95
C LEU A 262 17.74 14.78 -7.93
N VAL A 263 18.24 14.16 -6.87
CA VAL A 263 17.38 13.58 -5.81
C VAL A 263 16.55 14.66 -5.12
N GLY A 264 17.15 15.82 -4.84
CA GLY A 264 16.42 16.99 -4.32
C GLY A 264 15.29 17.45 -5.25
N TYR A 265 15.52 17.38 -6.56
CA TYR A 265 14.52 17.71 -7.57
C TYR A 265 13.36 16.69 -7.54
N PHE A 266 13.65 15.39 -7.49
CA PHE A 266 12.62 14.33 -7.43
C PHE A 266 11.72 14.44 -6.21
N ARG A 267 12.25 14.91 -5.08
CA ARG A 267 11.47 15.13 -3.84
C ARG A 267 10.40 16.21 -3.97
N THR A 268 10.41 17.01 -5.03
CA THR A 268 9.50 18.14 -5.26
C THR A 268 8.78 18.07 -6.59
N ASN A 269 8.78 16.90 -7.25
CA ASN A 269 8.19 16.72 -8.56
C ASN A 269 7.49 15.36 -8.70
N CYS A 270 6.72 15.21 -9.78
CA CYS A 270 5.98 14.00 -10.10
C CYS A 270 6.62 13.20 -11.23
N VAL A 271 6.28 11.93 -11.32
CA VAL A 271 6.94 10.89 -12.13
C VAL A 271 7.17 11.26 -13.60
N ALA A 272 6.24 11.96 -14.25
CA ALA A 272 6.39 12.32 -15.67
C ALA A 272 7.61 13.23 -15.91
N ILE A 273 7.87 14.14 -14.96
CA ILE A 273 9.03 15.03 -15.00
C ILE A 273 10.28 14.28 -14.54
N ASP A 274 10.16 13.52 -13.45
CA ASP A 274 11.28 12.80 -12.81
C ASP A 274 11.90 11.77 -13.77
N THR A 275 11.08 11.00 -14.48
CA THR A 275 11.56 10.04 -15.47
C THR A 275 12.23 10.74 -16.64
N THR A 276 11.71 11.88 -17.10
CA THR A 276 12.30 12.64 -18.21
C THR A 276 13.68 13.21 -17.85
N VAL A 277 13.78 13.84 -16.67
CA VAL A 277 15.04 14.48 -16.20
C VAL A 277 16.06 13.44 -15.78
N GLY A 278 15.59 12.33 -15.21
CA GLY A 278 16.44 11.23 -14.72
C GLY A 278 16.90 10.25 -15.78
N SER A 279 16.31 10.22 -16.99
CA SER A 279 16.66 9.26 -18.05
C SER A 279 18.13 9.34 -18.47
N PHE A 280 18.67 8.19 -18.84
CA PHE A 280 20.01 8.03 -19.42
C PHE A 280 21.16 8.50 -18.51
N LYS A 281 20.94 8.50 -17.18
CA LYS A 281 21.98 8.78 -16.19
C LYS A 281 22.57 7.47 -15.67
N HIS A 282 23.90 7.37 -15.64
CA HIS A 282 24.54 6.26 -14.93
C HIS A 282 24.64 6.54 -13.44
N ILE A 283 24.57 5.47 -12.64
CA ILE A 283 24.79 5.56 -11.18
C ILE A 283 26.14 6.22 -10.89
N THR A 284 27.19 5.87 -11.68
CA THR A 284 28.54 6.43 -11.53
C THR A 284 28.63 7.93 -11.85
N ASP A 285 27.74 8.48 -12.65
CA ASP A 285 27.72 9.91 -12.98
C ASP A 285 27.22 10.77 -11.80
N LEU A 286 26.40 10.18 -10.93
CA LEU A 286 25.66 10.86 -9.87
C LEU A 286 26.12 10.48 -8.46
N THR A 287 27.06 9.54 -8.35
CA THR A 287 27.55 9.04 -7.07
C THR A 287 29.07 9.20 -6.93
N VAL A 288 29.55 9.37 -5.70
CA VAL A 288 30.97 9.27 -5.35
C VAL A 288 31.35 7.83 -5.01
N LYS A 289 30.35 7.00 -4.70
CA LYS A 289 30.49 5.59 -4.38
C LYS A 289 29.18 4.88 -4.78
N ASP A 290 29.28 3.81 -5.55
CA ASP A 290 28.13 3.06 -6.04
C ASP A 290 27.41 2.35 -4.87
N PRO A 291 26.15 2.74 -4.53
CA PRO A 291 25.39 2.12 -3.44
C PRO A 291 25.05 0.66 -3.72
N LEU A 292 24.83 0.25 -4.98
CA LEU A 292 24.50 -1.13 -5.31
C LEU A 292 25.64 -2.12 -5.02
N ARG A 293 26.86 -1.61 -4.80
CA ARG A 293 28.03 -2.41 -4.42
C ARG A 293 28.32 -2.38 -2.92
N GLN A 294 27.44 -1.79 -2.12
CA GLN A 294 27.64 -1.69 -0.68
C GLN A 294 26.81 -2.72 0.07
N PRO A 295 27.39 -3.42 1.06
CA PRO A 295 26.69 -4.48 1.79
C PRO A 295 25.43 -4.01 2.53
N ASP A 296 25.44 -2.79 3.09
CA ASP A 296 24.30 -2.18 3.78
C ASP A 296 23.13 -1.93 2.82
N TRP A 297 23.38 -1.35 1.65
CA TRP A 297 22.40 -1.15 0.60
C TRP A 297 21.88 -2.48 0.05
N GLN A 298 22.77 -3.42 -0.24
CA GLN A 298 22.40 -4.75 -0.73
C GLN A 298 21.47 -5.48 0.25
N ALA A 299 21.77 -5.39 1.55
CA ALA A 299 20.94 -6.00 2.58
C ALA A 299 19.52 -5.39 2.61
N ARG A 300 19.40 -4.05 2.53
CA ARG A 300 18.08 -3.39 2.53
C ARG A 300 17.29 -3.66 1.25
N LEU A 301 17.94 -3.64 0.09
CA LEU A 301 17.28 -3.98 -1.17
C LEU A 301 16.83 -5.44 -1.20
N ALA A 302 17.58 -6.36 -0.57
CA ALA A 302 17.19 -7.76 -0.43
C ALA A 302 15.96 -7.95 0.47
N GLU A 303 15.74 -7.08 1.47
CA GLU A 303 14.54 -7.09 2.31
C GLU A 303 13.26 -6.71 1.52
N SER A 304 13.40 -5.97 0.42
CA SER A 304 12.28 -5.63 -0.49
C SER A 304 12.10 -6.63 -1.64
N LYS A 305 12.87 -7.74 -1.66
CA LYS A 305 12.75 -8.77 -2.69
C LYS A 305 11.53 -9.65 -2.45
N LEU A 306 10.72 -9.82 -3.50
CA LEU A 306 9.57 -10.73 -3.54
C LEU A 306 9.98 -12.18 -3.90
N GLY A 307 9.03 -13.10 -3.76
CA GLY A 307 9.22 -14.52 -4.01
C GLY A 307 9.76 -15.27 -2.78
N THR A 308 9.82 -14.61 -1.62
CA THR A 308 10.35 -15.19 -0.38
C THR A 308 9.29 -15.86 0.50
N HIS A 309 8.03 -15.44 0.38
CA HIS A 309 6.89 -16.03 1.05
C HIS A 309 5.84 -16.47 0.02
N ARG A 310 5.00 -17.41 0.41
CA ARG A 310 3.92 -17.90 -0.43
C ARG A 310 2.68 -17.01 -0.27
N PRO A 311 2.13 -16.41 -1.35
CA PRO A 311 0.77 -15.90 -1.32
C PRO A 311 -0.21 -17.02 -0.95
N ASP A 312 -1.08 -16.79 0.02
CA ASP A 312 -2.08 -17.78 0.47
C ASP A 312 -3.35 -17.77 -0.40
N ALA A 313 -3.68 -16.62 -1.00
CA ALA A 313 -4.75 -16.49 -2.00
C ALA A 313 -4.20 -16.65 -3.44
N PRO A 314 -5.06 -17.01 -4.42
CA PRO A 314 -4.67 -17.12 -5.83
C PRO A 314 -4.12 -15.80 -6.39
N VAL A 315 -3.15 -15.89 -7.29
CA VAL A 315 -2.50 -14.74 -7.94
C VAL A 315 -2.65 -14.81 -9.45
N TYR A 316 -3.13 -13.71 -10.05
CA TYR A 316 -3.03 -13.42 -11.49
C TYR A 316 -1.80 -12.57 -11.70
N LEU A 317 -0.74 -13.13 -12.29
CA LEU A 317 0.53 -12.46 -12.52
C LEU A 317 0.73 -12.22 -14.00
N TYR A 318 0.95 -10.98 -14.44
CA TYR A 318 1.11 -10.67 -15.86
C TYR A 318 2.28 -9.72 -16.13
N HIS A 319 2.87 -9.83 -17.33
CA HIS A 319 4.06 -9.04 -17.68
C HIS A 319 4.21 -8.86 -19.19
N GLY A 320 4.58 -7.67 -19.64
CA GLY A 320 4.94 -7.39 -21.02
C GLY A 320 6.27 -8.06 -21.42
N THR A 321 6.31 -8.76 -22.56
CA THR A 321 7.52 -9.51 -22.92
C THR A 321 8.71 -8.65 -23.38
N ILE A 322 8.46 -7.39 -23.70
CA ILE A 322 9.50 -6.41 -24.08
C ILE A 322 9.46 -5.19 -23.14
N ASP A 323 9.09 -5.43 -21.86
CA ASP A 323 9.07 -4.39 -20.83
C ASP A 323 10.47 -3.79 -20.65
N GLU A 324 10.57 -2.49 -20.97
CA GLU A 324 11.80 -1.72 -20.99
C GLU A 324 12.21 -1.15 -19.62
N LEU A 325 11.30 -1.17 -18.64
CA LEU A 325 11.54 -0.68 -17.28
C LEU A 325 11.78 -1.82 -16.30
N ILE A 326 10.91 -2.84 -16.34
CA ILE A 326 11.02 -4.02 -15.49
C ILE A 326 11.32 -5.23 -16.36
N PRO A 327 12.55 -5.74 -16.34
CA PRO A 327 12.92 -6.87 -17.20
C PRO A 327 11.96 -8.05 -17.07
N TYR A 328 11.47 -8.58 -18.18
CA TYR A 328 10.55 -9.72 -18.22
C TYR A 328 11.02 -10.91 -17.38
N SER A 329 12.34 -11.14 -17.35
CA SER A 329 12.96 -12.19 -16.53
C SER A 329 12.74 -12.01 -15.03
N VAL A 330 12.49 -10.79 -14.55
CA VAL A 330 12.18 -10.52 -13.12
C VAL A 330 10.80 -11.07 -12.79
N GLY A 331 9.79 -10.85 -13.63
CA GLY A 331 8.45 -11.41 -13.48
C GLY A 331 8.45 -12.95 -13.62
N GLN A 332 9.21 -13.49 -14.56
CA GLN A 332 9.39 -14.95 -14.72
C GLN A 332 10.01 -15.59 -13.47
N GLN A 333 11.01 -14.93 -12.88
CA GLN A 333 11.64 -15.42 -11.66
C GLN A 333 10.66 -15.39 -10.47
N LEU A 334 9.87 -14.31 -10.32
CA LEU A 334 8.83 -14.22 -9.29
C LEU A 334 7.82 -15.37 -9.42
N ARG A 335 7.31 -15.62 -10.63
CA ARG A 335 6.47 -16.79 -10.90
C ARG A 335 7.13 -18.09 -10.43
N SER A 336 8.38 -18.32 -10.84
CA SER A 336 9.12 -19.53 -10.47
C SER A 336 9.29 -19.67 -8.96
N ASP A 337 9.61 -18.57 -8.27
CA ASP A 337 9.81 -18.57 -6.83
C ASP A 337 8.52 -18.86 -6.05
N TRP A 338 7.38 -18.30 -6.49
CA TRP A 338 6.07 -18.59 -5.91
C TRP A 338 5.59 -20.00 -6.24
N CYS A 339 5.77 -20.47 -7.48
CA CYS A 339 5.43 -21.83 -7.85
C CYS A 339 6.24 -22.88 -7.04
N ALA A 340 7.51 -22.62 -6.79
CA ALA A 340 8.36 -23.47 -5.97
C ALA A 340 7.90 -23.54 -4.48
N ARG A 341 6.99 -22.65 -4.08
CA ARG A 341 6.36 -22.59 -2.75
C ARG A 341 4.89 -23.01 -2.77
N ASP A 342 4.46 -23.70 -3.81
CA ASP A 342 3.07 -24.17 -3.98
C ASP A 342 2.04 -23.03 -3.97
N ALA A 343 2.40 -21.83 -4.45
CA ALA A 343 1.44 -20.76 -4.65
C ALA A 343 0.55 -21.04 -5.88
N ASN A 344 -0.70 -20.60 -5.81
CA ASN A 344 -1.64 -20.71 -6.90
C ASN A 344 -1.48 -19.53 -7.85
N VAL A 345 -0.66 -19.68 -8.91
CA VAL A 345 -0.32 -18.60 -9.84
C VAL A 345 -0.84 -18.89 -11.24
N GLU A 346 -1.61 -17.95 -11.78
CA GLU A 346 -1.94 -17.84 -13.19
C GLU A 346 -1.01 -16.81 -13.85
N TRP A 347 -0.06 -17.28 -14.64
CA TRP A 347 0.90 -16.45 -15.35
C TRP A 347 0.44 -16.09 -16.76
N HIS A 348 0.48 -14.80 -17.07
CA HIS A 348 0.12 -14.26 -18.39
C HIS A 348 1.25 -13.41 -18.98
N ALA A 349 1.96 -13.97 -19.95
CA ALA A 349 2.88 -13.21 -20.78
C ALA A 349 2.07 -12.37 -21.78
N LEU A 350 2.38 -11.08 -21.90
CA LEU A 350 1.75 -10.17 -22.84
C LEU A 350 2.72 -9.92 -24.01
N PRO A 351 2.58 -10.63 -25.15
CA PRO A 351 3.54 -10.61 -26.24
C PRO A 351 3.72 -9.21 -26.84
N LEU A 352 4.97 -8.80 -27.08
CA LEU A 352 5.35 -7.55 -27.72
C LEU A 352 4.82 -6.28 -27.05
N LEU A 353 4.45 -6.34 -25.77
CA LEU A 353 4.08 -5.18 -24.98
C LEU A 353 5.24 -4.75 -24.09
N GLY A 354 5.53 -3.46 -24.11
CA GLY A 354 6.41 -2.76 -23.18
C GLY A 354 5.67 -2.44 -21.87
N HIS A 355 6.30 -1.67 -20.99
CA HIS A 355 5.77 -1.38 -19.64
C HIS A 355 4.37 -0.75 -19.66
N ILE A 356 4.20 0.35 -20.38
CA ILE A 356 2.90 1.05 -20.49
C ILE A 356 1.86 0.21 -21.25
N GLY A 357 2.29 -0.52 -22.29
CA GLY A 357 1.42 -1.46 -22.98
C GLY A 357 0.90 -2.56 -22.07
N GLY A 358 1.73 -3.03 -21.14
CA GLY A 358 1.41 -4.05 -20.16
C GLY A 358 0.28 -3.62 -19.22
N VAL A 359 0.33 -2.42 -18.63
CA VAL A 359 -0.74 -1.93 -17.75
C VAL A 359 -2.04 -1.73 -18.51
N THR A 360 -1.98 -1.16 -19.71
CA THR A 360 -3.17 -0.85 -20.51
C THR A 360 -3.90 -2.12 -20.97
N ALA A 361 -3.17 -3.12 -21.45
CA ALA A 361 -3.76 -4.36 -21.98
C ALA A 361 -4.07 -5.37 -20.84
N GLY A 362 -3.31 -5.37 -19.75
CA GLY A 362 -3.46 -6.33 -18.66
C GLY A 362 -4.49 -5.94 -17.61
N GLY A 363 -4.78 -4.66 -17.41
CA GLY A 363 -5.64 -4.18 -16.32
C GLY A 363 -7.09 -4.67 -16.39
N VAL A 364 -7.71 -4.66 -17.57
CA VAL A 364 -9.10 -5.16 -17.73
C VAL A 364 -9.19 -6.69 -17.55
N PRO A 365 -8.32 -7.52 -18.17
CA PRO A 365 -8.28 -8.95 -17.88
C PRO A 365 -8.05 -9.26 -16.39
N ALA A 366 -7.15 -8.53 -15.72
CA ALA A 366 -6.88 -8.66 -14.28
C ALA A 366 -8.15 -8.40 -13.44
N ALA A 367 -8.88 -7.32 -13.74
CA ALA A 367 -10.15 -7.02 -13.06
C ALA A 367 -11.26 -8.05 -13.38
N ASN A 368 -11.29 -8.62 -14.59
CA ASN A 368 -12.22 -9.70 -14.94
C ASN A 368 -11.90 -10.97 -14.17
N TRP A 369 -10.62 -11.31 -14.04
CA TRP A 369 -10.19 -12.45 -13.24
C TRP A 369 -10.59 -12.29 -11.76
N LEU A 370 -10.45 -11.10 -11.16
CA LEU A 370 -10.95 -10.84 -9.81
C LEU A 370 -12.47 -11.02 -9.71
N ALA A 371 -13.23 -10.62 -10.74
CA ALA A 371 -14.68 -10.83 -10.76
C ALA A 371 -15.06 -12.33 -10.68
N GLU A 372 -14.30 -13.19 -11.34
CA GLU A 372 -14.47 -14.64 -11.25
C GLU A 372 -14.16 -15.16 -9.84
N ARG A 373 -13.11 -14.63 -9.20
CA ARG A 373 -12.77 -15.00 -7.80
C ARG A 373 -13.87 -14.55 -6.83
N PHE A 374 -14.44 -13.39 -7.01
CA PHE A 374 -15.59 -12.93 -6.21
C PHE A 374 -16.83 -13.75 -6.46
N ALA A 375 -17.00 -14.32 -7.65
CA ALA A 375 -18.09 -15.25 -7.98
C ALA A 375 -17.83 -16.70 -7.48
N GLY A 376 -16.68 -16.96 -6.85
CA GLY A 376 -16.31 -18.28 -6.35
C GLY A 376 -15.81 -19.26 -7.41
N ALA A 377 -15.48 -18.80 -8.62
CA ALA A 377 -14.89 -19.64 -9.65
C ALA A 377 -13.48 -20.09 -9.22
N ALA A 378 -13.12 -21.32 -9.55
CA ALA A 378 -11.80 -21.86 -9.26
C ALA A 378 -10.71 -21.17 -10.11
N PRO A 379 -9.52 -20.90 -9.57
CA PRO A 379 -8.39 -20.41 -10.36
C PRO A 379 -7.84 -21.51 -11.28
N HIS A 380 -7.15 -21.10 -12.35
CA HIS A 380 -6.51 -22.00 -13.33
C HIS A 380 -4.98 -21.83 -13.29
N PRO A 381 -4.29 -22.33 -12.24
CA PRO A 381 -2.84 -22.14 -12.12
C PRO A 381 -2.10 -22.83 -13.27
N ASN A 382 -1.01 -22.18 -13.70
CA ASN A 382 -0.14 -22.70 -14.76
C ASN A 382 1.35 -22.64 -14.37
N CYS A 383 1.60 -22.93 -13.09
CA CYS A 383 2.95 -23.20 -12.62
C CYS A 383 3.60 -24.38 -13.43
#